data_0de4f271dc6b241d5e008fc7df0d245a
#
_entry.id   0de4f271dc6b241d5e008fc7df0d245a
#
_cell.length_a   1.000
_cell.length_b   1.000
_cell.length_c   1.000
_cell.angle_alpha   90.00
_cell.angle_beta   90.00
_cell.angle_gamma   90.00
#
_symmetry.space_group_name_H-M   'P 1'
#
loop_
_entity.id
_entity.type
_entity.pdbx_description
1 polymer ?
#
loop_
_entity_poly.entity_id
_entity_poly.type
_entity_poly.pdbx_seq_one_letter_code
_entity_poly.pdbx_strand_id
1 'polypeptide(L)' 'MAKLSYEEARDELQKVVASLESGGLGLEDSIKLWERGEELAGICQEWLDGARAKLESAKQEDGSENA' A
#
# COMPACT_ATOMS: atom_id res chain seq x y z
N MET A 1 6.06 -7.09 -16.73
CA MET A 1 4.84 -6.69 -16.27
C MET A 1 4.92 -5.49 -15.47
N ALA A 2 4.03 -4.61 -15.69
CA ALA A 2 4.10 -3.37 -14.98
C ALA A 2 3.61 -3.54 -13.56
N LYS A 3 4.19 -2.78 -12.68
CA LYS A 3 3.77 -2.79 -11.31
C LYS A 3 2.45 -2.04 -11.20
N LEU A 4 1.60 -2.45 -10.30
CA LEU A 4 0.36 -1.76 -10.07
C LEU A 4 0.63 -0.33 -9.62
N SER A 5 -0.21 0.58 -10.05
CA SER A 5 -0.11 1.94 -9.55
C SER A 5 -0.57 1.95 -8.11
N TYR A 6 -0.27 3.02 -7.42
CA TYR A 6 -0.69 3.16 -6.03
C TYR A 6 -2.21 3.08 -5.92
N GLU A 7 -2.91 3.76 -6.82
CA GLU A 7 -4.36 3.76 -6.76
C GLU A 7 -4.95 2.39 -7.03
N GLU A 8 -4.36 1.68 -7.98
CA GLU A 8 -4.84 0.34 -8.27
C GLU A 8 -4.60 -0.59 -7.10
N ALA A 9 -3.42 -0.53 -6.52
CA ALA A 9 -3.10 -1.37 -5.39
C ALA A 9 -3.98 -1.06 -4.20
N ARG A 10 -4.23 0.21 -3.96
CA ARG A 10 -5.06 0.63 -2.85
C ARG A 10 -6.50 0.18 -3.03
N ASP A 11 -7.01 0.30 -4.26
CA ASP A 11 -8.35 -0.15 -4.54
C ASP A 11 -8.49 -1.64 -4.31
N GLU A 12 -7.56 -2.40 -4.80
CA GLU A 12 -7.63 -3.83 -4.64
C GLU A 12 -7.47 -4.21 -3.16
N LEU A 13 -6.61 -3.51 -2.46
CA LEU A 13 -6.43 -3.78 -1.04
C LEU A 13 -7.71 -3.53 -0.27
N GLN A 14 -8.42 -2.47 -0.59
CA GLN A 14 -9.68 -2.20 0.07
C GLN A 14 -10.69 -3.31 -0.16
N LYS A 15 -10.71 -3.87 -1.35
CA LYS A 15 -11.60 -4.96 -1.64
C LYS A 15 -11.22 -6.21 -0.84
N VAL A 16 -9.94 -6.47 -0.71
CA VAL A 16 -9.46 -7.59 0.06
C VAL A 16 -9.87 -7.43 1.53
N VAL A 17 -9.66 -6.25 2.07
CA VAL A 17 -10.01 -6.00 3.46
C VAL A 17 -11.51 -6.15 3.67
N ALA A 18 -12.30 -5.61 2.76
CA ALA A 18 -13.74 -5.72 2.87
C ALA A 18 -14.18 -7.18 2.85
N SER A 19 -13.57 -7.98 2.01
CA SER A 19 -13.90 -9.41 1.95
C SER A 19 -13.54 -10.10 3.26
N LEU A 20 -12.39 -9.77 3.82
CA LEU A 20 -12.00 -10.36 5.09
C LEU A 20 -12.92 -9.95 6.22
N GLU A 21 -13.33 -8.69 6.19
CA GLU A 21 -14.19 -8.18 7.25
C GLU A 21 -15.60 -8.71 7.16
N SER A 22 -16.05 -9.04 5.96
CA SER A 22 -17.40 -9.54 5.83
C SER A 22 -17.58 -10.90 6.48
N GLY A 23 -16.51 -11.63 6.64
CA GLY A 23 -16.60 -12.96 7.22
C GLY A 23 -17.16 -13.94 6.21
N GLY A 24 -17.49 -15.09 6.62
CA GLY A 24 -18.10 -16.05 5.74
C GLY A 24 -17.12 -16.81 4.87
N LEU A 25 -15.84 -16.53 4.97
CA LEU A 25 -14.85 -17.24 4.19
C LEU A 25 -14.28 -18.39 5.02
N GLY A 26 -13.91 -19.44 4.34
CA GLY A 26 -13.20 -20.51 5.01
C GLY A 26 -11.80 -20.08 5.36
N LEU A 27 -11.14 -20.86 6.17
CA LEU A 27 -9.81 -20.50 6.66
C LEU A 27 -8.83 -20.40 5.51
N GLU A 28 -8.88 -21.34 4.59
CA GLU A 28 -7.95 -21.31 3.48
C GLU A 28 -8.14 -20.08 2.61
N ASP A 29 -9.37 -19.74 2.35
CA ASP A 29 -9.65 -18.56 1.52
C ASP A 29 -9.22 -17.29 2.25
N SER A 30 -9.43 -17.25 3.54
CA SER A 30 -9.01 -16.10 4.33
C SER A 30 -7.50 -15.92 4.29
N ILE A 31 -6.77 -17.03 4.36
CA ILE A 31 -5.33 -16.95 4.30
C ILE A 31 -4.86 -16.45 2.94
N LYS A 32 -5.50 -16.92 1.87
CA LYS A 32 -5.12 -16.47 0.55
C LYS A 32 -5.38 -14.98 0.37
N LEU A 33 -6.51 -14.52 0.87
CA LEU A 33 -6.80 -13.10 0.79
C LEU A 33 -5.83 -12.29 1.63
N TRP A 34 -5.48 -12.81 2.80
CA TRP A 34 -4.52 -12.15 3.64
C TRP A 34 -3.18 -12.01 2.92
N GLU A 35 -2.75 -13.06 2.24
CA GLU A 35 -1.49 -13.00 1.52
C GLU A 35 -1.55 -11.98 0.40
N ARG A 36 -2.68 -11.94 -0.30
CA ARG A 36 -2.83 -10.93 -1.35
C ARG A 36 -2.82 -9.53 -0.76
N GLY A 37 -3.46 -9.37 0.39
CA GLY A 37 -3.46 -8.08 1.07
C GLY A 37 -2.06 -7.65 1.45
N GLU A 38 -1.24 -8.59 1.90
CA GLU A 38 0.13 -8.26 2.25
C GLU A 38 0.92 -7.81 1.03
N GLU A 39 0.71 -8.47 -0.10
CA GLU A 39 1.36 -8.05 -1.32
C GLU A 39 0.96 -6.65 -1.71
N LEU A 40 -0.34 -6.38 -1.66
CA LEU A 40 -0.84 -5.07 -2.04
C LEU A 40 -0.38 -3.99 -1.08
N ALA A 41 -0.35 -4.32 0.20
CA ALA A 41 0.15 -3.36 1.18
C ALA A 41 1.61 -3.04 0.92
N GLY A 42 2.39 -4.04 0.52
CA GLY A 42 3.78 -3.80 0.18
C GLY A 42 3.95 -2.88 -1.00
N ILE A 43 3.10 -3.06 -2.02
CA ILE A 43 3.14 -2.19 -3.18
C ILE A 43 2.80 -0.76 -2.79
N CYS A 44 1.75 -0.59 -1.99
CA CYS A 44 1.39 0.73 -1.51
C CYS A 44 2.52 1.35 -0.72
N GLN A 45 3.17 0.56 0.12
CA GLN A 45 4.25 1.07 0.93
C GLN A 45 5.42 1.51 0.06
N GLU A 46 5.71 0.78 -0.99
CA GLU A 46 6.77 1.18 -1.90
C GLU A 46 6.50 2.53 -2.52
N TRP A 47 5.26 2.75 -2.95
CA TRP A 47 4.89 4.03 -3.52
C TRP A 47 5.01 5.15 -2.50
N LEU A 48 4.58 4.89 -1.27
CA LEU A 48 4.65 5.89 -0.22
C LEU A 48 6.10 6.17 0.16
N ASP A 49 6.92 5.14 0.20
CA ASP A 49 8.33 5.34 0.52
C ASP A 49 9.01 6.19 -0.54
N GLY A 50 8.67 5.96 -1.79
CA GLY A 50 9.22 6.76 -2.88
C GLY A 50 8.80 8.21 -2.77
N ALA A 51 7.53 8.45 -2.50
CA ALA A 51 7.04 9.80 -2.36
C ALA A 51 7.66 10.49 -1.16
N ARG A 52 7.84 9.74 -0.06
CA ARG A 52 8.44 10.30 1.11
C ARG A 52 9.88 10.69 0.88
N ALA A 53 10.62 9.84 0.17
CA ALA A 53 11.99 10.16 -0.16
C ALA A 53 12.08 11.44 -0.98
N LYS A 54 11.15 11.62 -1.92
CA LYS A 54 11.15 12.82 -2.71
C LYS A 54 10.83 14.04 -1.86
N LEU A 55 9.88 13.89 -0.97
CA LEU A 55 9.52 15.01 -0.11
C LEU A 55 10.66 15.38 0.82
N GLU A 56 11.35 14.38 1.34
CA GLU A 56 12.45 14.65 2.22
C GLU A 56 13.60 15.33 1.49
N SER A 57 13.81 14.92 0.26
CA SER A 57 14.84 15.53 -0.54
C SER A 57 14.51 17.01 -0.78
N ALA A 58 13.28 17.29 -1.13
CA ALA A 58 12.86 18.66 -1.34
C ALA A 58 12.95 19.48 -0.07
N LYS A 59 12.60 18.87 1.07
CA LYS A 59 12.71 19.57 2.29
C LYS A 59 14.14 19.88 2.62
N GLN A 60 15.03 18.97 2.35
CA GLN A 60 16.40 19.23 2.63
C GLN A 60 16.96 20.36 1.80
N GLU A 61 16.51 20.47 0.59
CA GLU A 61 16.95 21.53 -0.22
C GLU A 61 16.47 22.84 0.31
N ASP A 62 15.23 22.88 0.73
CA ASP A 62 14.73 24.07 1.28
C ASP A 62 15.23 24.22 2.62
N GLY A 63 15.50 23.21 3.24
CA GLY A 63 15.97 23.03 4.48
C GLY A 63 15.94 24.05 5.46
N SER A 64 16.05 25.04 5.09
CA SER A 64 16.21 25.95 6.01
C SER A 64 15.03 26.27 6.71
N GLU A 65 13.99 26.09 6.12
CA GLU A 65 12.97 26.64 6.64
C GLU A 65 12.55 26.16 7.86
N ASN A 66 12.70 25.06 8.07
CA ASN A 66 12.18 24.66 9.18
C ASN A 66 12.91 24.99 10.27
N ALA A 67 13.73 25.57 10.11
CA ALA A 67 14.51 25.90 11.20
C ALA A 67 13.74 26.56 12.26
#